data_0670c931e237dfef25a4ec453353cc35
#
_entry.id   0670c931e237dfef25a4ec453353cc35
#
_cell.length_a   1.000
_cell.length_b   1.000
_cell.length_c   1.000
_cell.angle_alpha   90.00
_cell.angle_beta   90.00
_cell.angle_gamma   90.00
#
_symmetry.space_group_name_H-M   'P 1'
#
loop_
_entity.id
_entity.type
_entity.pdbx_description
1 polymer ?
#
loop_
_entity_poly.entity_id
_entity_poly.type
_entity_poly.pdbx_seq_one_letter_code
_entity_poly.pdbx_strand_id
1 'polypeptide(L)'
;QNCIGIFWTNTVPNMPPWGGRDARLGNNPITLAIPHGDTPVLVDVAMSMFSYGKLEVYKRSGRPLPVDGGLNKNQQPTRNAAEILETHESYPIGYWKGSGLSLALDLIASALAGGRTTRQVGELPLETELSQVFICINLDSLPDKENIAANVEATLRDMETSTPVEEGRPVHFPGAHMAEVRSDNMENGIPVED
;
A
#
# COMPACT_ATOMS: atom_id res chain seq x y z
N GLN A 1 -11.09 -0.29 -19.20
CA GLN A 1 -11.14 -1.75 -19.42
C GLN A 1 -11.79 -2.39 -18.20
N ASN A 2 -12.71 -3.33 -18.43
CA ASN A 2 -13.47 -3.99 -17.36
C ASN A 2 -12.68 -5.18 -16.76
N CYS A 3 -11.56 -4.89 -16.08
CA CYS A 3 -10.67 -5.89 -15.51
C CYS A 3 -10.40 -5.63 -14.05
N ILE A 4 -10.42 -6.67 -13.22
CA ILE A 4 -9.77 -6.63 -11.90
C ILE A 4 -8.27 -6.71 -12.10
N GLY A 5 -7.54 -5.82 -11.45
CA GLY A 5 -6.08 -5.82 -11.39
C GLY A 5 -5.58 -6.22 -10.01
N ILE A 6 -4.59 -7.11 -9.96
CA ILE A 6 -3.86 -7.47 -8.74
C ILE A 6 -2.38 -7.43 -9.07
N PHE A 7 -1.68 -6.45 -8.56
CA PHE A 7 -0.29 -6.20 -8.90
C PHE A 7 0.56 -6.07 -7.65
N TRP A 8 1.73 -6.68 -7.63
CA TRP A 8 2.68 -6.46 -6.55
C TRP A 8 4.11 -6.68 -7.02
N THR A 9 5.03 -6.21 -6.22
CA THR A 9 6.47 -6.38 -6.41
C THR A 9 7.12 -6.73 -5.08
N ASN A 10 8.24 -7.43 -5.11
CA ASN A 10 9.13 -7.42 -3.97
C ASN A 10 10.07 -6.21 -4.03
N THR A 11 10.80 -5.96 -2.95
CA THR A 11 11.72 -4.81 -2.78
C THR A 11 12.98 -5.26 -2.05
N VAL A 12 13.96 -4.37 -1.87
CA VAL A 12 15.07 -4.60 -0.93
C VAL A 12 14.55 -4.83 0.49
N PRO A 13 15.32 -5.51 1.36
CA PRO A 13 15.00 -5.58 2.78
C PRO A 13 15.00 -4.17 3.39
N ASN A 14 13.84 -3.69 3.80
CA ASN A 14 13.65 -2.34 4.34
C ASN A 14 12.72 -2.30 5.56
N MET A 15 12.30 -3.46 6.05
CA MET A 15 11.39 -3.59 7.18
C MET A 15 11.75 -4.82 8.02
N PRO A 16 11.80 -4.72 9.35
CA PRO A 16 11.97 -5.89 10.19
C PRO A 16 10.69 -6.77 10.18
N PRO A 17 10.82 -8.09 10.29
CA PRO A 17 9.66 -8.94 10.60
C PRO A 17 9.13 -8.60 12.00
N TRP A 18 7.84 -8.84 12.22
CA TRP A 18 7.24 -8.60 13.54
C TRP A 18 7.98 -9.35 14.64
N GLY A 19 8.43 -8.62 15.65
CA GLY A 19 9.26 -9.16 16.74
C GLY A 19 10.76 -9.21 16.44
N GLY A 20 11.18 -8.84 15.22
CA GLY A 20 12.58 -8.69 14.83
C GLY A 20 13.03 -7.23 14.86
N ARG A 21 14.34 -7.01 14.70
CA ARG A 21 14.97 -5.68 14.63
C ARG A 21 15.65 -5.42 13.32
N ASP A 22 16.24 -6.44 12.72
CA ASP A 22 16.95 -6.29 11.46
C ASP A 22 15.98 -6.27 10.28
N ALA A 23 16.18 -5.39 9.32
CA ALA A 23 15.44 -5.38 8.07
C ALA A 23 15.68 -6.69 7.29
N ARG A 24 14.68 -7.53 7.21
CA ARG A 24 14.71 -8.83 6.52
C ARG A 24 13.58 -8.99 5.52
N LEU A 25 12.54 -8.17 5.63
CA LEU A 25 11.40 -8.13 4.72
C LEU A 25 11.45 -6.85 3.88
N GLY A 26 10.94 -6.93 2.68
CA GLY A 26 10.59 -5.76 1.88
C GLY A 26 9.26 -5.16 2.33
N ASN A 27 8.99 -3.93 2.01
CA ASN A 27 7.66 -3.34 2.16
C ASN A 27 6.69 -3.75 1.03
N ASN A 28 7.12 -4.55 0.12
CA ASN A 28 6.44 -5.33 -0.93
C ASN A 28 5.02 -4.80 -1.25
N PRO A 29 4.90 -3.65 -1.94
CA PRO A 29 3.60 -3.01 -2.15
C PRO A 29 2.70 -3.85 -3.04
N ILE A 30 1.40 -3.82 -2.72
CA ILE A 30 0.34 -4.44 -3.52
C ILE A 30 -0.68 -3.40 -3.95
N THR A 31 -1.09 -3.47 -5.20
CA THR A 31 -2.17 -2.67 -5.77
C THR A 31 -3.32 -3.58 -6.19
N LEU A 32 -4.52 -3.28 -5.71
CA LEU A 32 -5.76 -3.92 -6.10
C LEU A 32 -6.66 -2.90 -6.77
N ALA A 33 -7.12 -3.20 -7.98
CA ALA A 33 -8.00 -2.33 -8.75
C ALA A 33 -9.26 -3.10 -9.14
N ILE A 34 -10.43 -2.58 -8.78
CA ILE A 34 -11.73 -3.16 -9.13
C ILE A 34 -12.50 -2.13 -9.95
N PRO A 35 -13.03 -2.48 -11.13
CA PRO A 35 -13.81 -1.58 -11.96
C PRO A 35 -15.07 -1.10 -11.25
N HIS A 36 -15.30 0.23 -11.28
CA HIS A 36 -16.51 0.87 -10.79
C HIS A 36 -16.70 2.19 -11.53
N GLY A 37 -17.51 2.19 -12.60
CA GLY A 37 -17.73 3.39 -13.43
C GLY A 37 -16.42 4.07 -13.86
N ASP A 38 -16.36 5.38 -13.73
CA ASP A 38 -15.17 6.20 -14.03
C ASP A 38 -14.19 6.29 -12.85
N THR A 39 -14.59 5.83 -11.67
CA THR A 39 -13.79 5.89 -10.44
C THR A 39 -13.61 4.50 -9.85
N PRO A 40 -12.56 3.75 -10.24
CA PRO A 40 -12.32 2.41 -9.74
C PRO A 40 -12.07 2.39 -8.24
N VAL A 41 -12.44 1.29 -7.58
CA VAL A 41 -11.91 1.03 -6.23
C VAL A 41 -10.43 0.71 -6.38
N LEU A 42 -9.58 1.52 -5.75
CA LEU A 42 -8.13 1.36 -5.83
C LEU A 42 -7.52 1.28 -4.44
N VAL A 43 -6.94 0.15 -4.12
CA VAL A 43 -6.11 -0.05 -2.93
C VAL A 43 -4.67 -0.14 -3.38
N ASP A 44 -3.83 0.80 -2.94
CA ASP A 44 -2.39 0.82 -3.19
C ASP A 44 -1.67 0.99 -1.85
N VAL A 45 -1.11 -0.09 -1.35
CA VAL A 45 -0.57 -0.15 0.00
C VAL A 45 0.77 -0.86 0.07
N ALA A 46 1.69 -0.30 0.85
CA ALA A 46 2.89 -1.01 1.28
C ALA A 46 2.57 -1.92 2.47
N MET A 47 3.40 -2.95 2.69
CA MET A 47 3.29 -3.82 3.87
C MET A 47 3.91 -3.19 5.13
N SER A 48 4.51 -2.02 5.03
CA SER A 48 4.91 -1.19 6.19
C SER A 48 3.75 -0.31 6.66
N MET A 49 3.73 0.05 7.95
CA MET A 49 2.71 0.93 8.54
C MET A 49 2.63 2.29 7.83
N PHE A 50 3.78 2.84 7.46
CA PHE A 50 3.92 4.04 6.64
C PHE A 50 4.96 3.78 5.54
N SER A 51 4.71 4.29 4.33
CA SER A 51 5.74 4.27 3.30
C SER A 51 6.90 5.20 3.67
N TYR A 52 8.10 4.92 3.17
CA TYR A 52 9.28 5.77 3.41
C TYR A 52 9.04 7.21 2.93
N GLY A 53 8.42 7.40 1.78
CA GLY A 53 8.04 8.73 1.30
C GLY A 53 7.11 9.47 2.27
N LYS A 54 6.13 8.76 2.88
CA LYS A 54 5.25 9.35 3.89
C LYS A 54 6.02 9.73 5.16
N LEU A 55 6.96 8.90 5.61
CA LEU A 55 7.83 9.22 6.74
C LEU A 55 8.67 10.49 6.47
N GLU A 56 9.22 10.63 5.25
CA GLU A 56 9.98 11.85 4.89
C GLU A 56 9.10 13.11 4.90
N VAL A 57 7.85 13.03 4.42
CA VAL A 57 6.89 14.15 4.48
C VAL A 57 6.61 14.53 5.93
N TYR A 58 6.38 13.57 6.83
CA TYR A 58 6.15 13.85 8.25
C TYR A 58 7.39 14.42 8.94
N LYS A 59 8.58 13.90 8.62
CA LYS A 59 9.85 14.42 9.13
C LYS A 59 10.05 15.89 8.73
N ARG A 60 9.84 16.22 7.43
CA ARG A 60 9.97 17.61 6.93
C ARG A 60 8.94 18.56 7.57
N SER A 61 7.70 18.10 7.73
CA SER A 61 6.65 18.91 8.35
C SER A 61 6.75 19.03 9.86
N GLY A 62 7.61 18.24 10.52
CA GLY A 62 7.74 18.22 11.99
C GLY A 62 6.50 17.69 12.73
N ARG A 63 5.50 17.16 12.02
CA ARG A 63 4.27 16.64 12.62
C ARG A 63 4.47 15.18 13.07
N PRO A 64 3.88 14.78 14.22
CA PRO A 64 3.88 13.38 14.62
C PRO A 64 2.99 12.54 13.71
N LEU A 65 3.35 11.28 13.53
CA LEU A 65 2.49 10.28 12.89
C LEU A 65 1.17 10.11 13.66
N PRO A 66 0.08 9.73 13.00
CA PRO A 66 -1.22 9.54 13.66
C PRO A 66 -1.22 8.38 14.67
N VAL A 67 -0.36 7.37 14.43
CA VAL A 67 -0.15 6.20 15.29
C VAL A 67 1.34 5.87 15.36
N ASP A 68 1.74 4.99 16.27
CA ASP A 68 3.11 4.50 16.32
C ASP A 68 3.48 3.78 15.03
N GLY A 69 4.52 4.25 14.35
CA GLY A 69 4.93 3.75 13.04
C GLY A 69 6.12 2.79 13.06
N GLY A 70 6.79 2.68 14.20
CA GLY A 70 8.00 1.87 14.34
C GLY A 70 8.67 2.04 15.68
N LEU A 71 9.94 1.68 15.77
CA LEU A 71 10.75 1.76 17.00
C LEU A 71 11.82 2.83 16.88
N ASN A 72 12.08 3.51 17.98
CA ASN A 72 13.23 4.40 18.11
C ASN A 72 14.49 3.62 18.56
N LYS A 73 15.64 4.31 18.65
CA LYS A 73 16.92 3.71 19.08
C LYS A 73 16.90 3.05 20.46
N ASN A 74 15.94 3.42 21.32
CA ASN A 74 15.74 2.83 22.64
C ASN A 74 14.75 1.65 22.60
N GLN A 75 14.36 1.19 21.42
CA GLN A 75 13.40 0.11 21.20
C GLN A 75 12.01 0.40 21.77
N GLN A 76 11.62 1.67 21.78
CA GLN A 76 10.30 2.09 22.20
C GLN A 76 9.47 2.49 20.99
N PRO A 77 8.16 2.18 20.98
CA PRO A 77 7.24 2.67 19.97
C PRO A 77 7.33 4.18 19.82
N THR A 78 7.31 4.65 18.57
CA THR A 78 7.41 6.08 18.30
C THR A 78 6.50 6.54 17.18
N ARG A 79 6.03 7.79 17.32
CA ARG A 79 5.30 8.54 16.30
C ARG A 79 6.19 9.59 15.61
N ASN A 80 7.48 9.61 15.92
CA ASN A 80 8.45 10.51 15.30
C ASN A 80 9.03 9.84 14.04
N ALA A 81 8.65 10.36 12.88
CA ALA A 81 9.10 9.82 11.59
C ALA A 81 10.63 9.89 11.42
N ALA A 82 11.31 10.90 11.98
CA ALA A 82 12.76 11.01 11.89
C ALA A 82 13.47 9.87 12.63
N GLU A 83 12.95 9.47 13.82
CA GLU A 83 13.51 8.34 14.57
C GLU A 83 13.36 7.02 13.84
N ILE A 84 12.21 6.79 13.18
CA ILE A 84 11.96 5.57 12.40
C ILE A 84 12.87 5.52 11.17
N LEU A 85 13.08 6.65 10.51
CA LEU A 85 14.00 6.75 9.37
C LEU A 85 15.47 6.52 9.79
N GLU A 86 15.85 6.93 11.01
CA GLU A 86 17.17 6.69 11.57
C GLU A 86 17.42 5.21 11.91
N THR A 87 16.41 4.55 12.51
CA THR A 87 16.54 3.15 12.94
C THR A 87 16.28 2.15 11.81
N HIS A 88 15.52 2.53 10.78
CA HIS A 88 14.95 1.63 9.77
C HIS A 88 14.05 0.52 10.37
N GLU A 89 13.53 0.72 11.58
CA GLU A 89 12.68 -0.23 12.30
C GLU A 89 11.19 0.17 12.18
N SER A 90 10.71 0.31 10.93
CA SER A 90 9.28 0.53 10.65
C SER A 90 8.45 -0.70 11.00
N TYR A 91 7.25 -0.49 11.58
CA TYR A 91 6.31 -1.57 11.82
C TYR A 91 5.68 -2.09 10.52
N PRO A 92 5.48 -3.41 10.40
CA PRO A 92 4.59 -3.96 9.39
C PRO A 92 3.13 -3.52 9.62
N ILE A 93 2.39 -3.27 8.54
CA ILE A 93 0.96 -2.95 8.61
C ILE A 93 0.20 -4.07 9.32
N GLY A 94 -0.63 -3.75 10.32
CA GLY A 94 -1.33 -4.77 11.11
C GLY A 94 -0.38 -5.74 11.84
N TYR A 95 0.87 -5.33 12.11
CA TYR A 95 1.89 -6.04 12.88
C TYR A 95 2.27 -7.39 12.26
N TRP A 96 1.97 -8.52 12.92
CA TRP A 96 2.30 -9.86 12.41
C TRP A 96 1.59 -10.19 11.08
N LYS A 97 0.42 -9.57 10.80
CA LYS A 97 -0.35 -9.80 9.56
C LYS A 97 0.40 -9.28 8.35
N GLY A 98 0.86 -8.01 8.40
CA GLY A 98 1.66 -7.41 7.34
C GLY A 98 3.03 -8.07 7.20
N SER A 99 3.65 -8.49 8.31
CA SER A 99 4.88 -9.26 8.28
C SER A 99 4.72 -10.58 7.51
N GLY A 100 3.65 -11.33 7.80
CA GLY A 100 3.34 -12.57 7.10
C GLY A 100 2.99 -12.36 5.64
N LEU A 101 2.19 -11.32 5.35
CA LEU A 101 1.78 -11.00 3.98
C LEU A 101 2.97 -10.54 3.13
N SER A 102 3.86 -9.70 3.67
CA SER A 102 5.09 -9.30 2.99
C SER A 102 5.95 -10.49 2.58
N LEU A 103 6.17 -11.44 3.50
CA LEU A 103 6.89 -12.66 3.20
C LEU A 103 6.21 -13.48 2.10
N ALA A 104 4.88 -13.65 2.18
CA ALA A 104 4.13 -14.40 1.18
C ALA A 104 4.22 -13.75 -0.21
N LEU A 105 4.06 -12.42 -0.30
CA LEU A 105 4.17 -11.67 -1.55
C LEU A 105 5.56 -11.81 -2.18
N ASP A 106 6.64 -11.74 -1.38
CA ASP A 106 8.02 -11.96 -1.85
C ASP A 106 8.20 -13.35 -2.44
N LEU A 107 7.82 -14.38 -1.68
CA LEU A 107 7.99 -15.77 -2.11
C LEU A 107 7.17 -16.12 -3.35
N ILE A 108 5.92 -15.61 -3.43
CA ILE A 108 5.07 -15.83 -4.61
C ILE A 108 5.65 -15.08 -5.82
N ALA A 109 6.07 -13.82 -5.66
CA ALA A 109 6.63 -13.05 -6.75
C ALA A 109 7.89 -13.70 -7.30
N SER A 110 8.84 -14.07 -6.44
CA SER A 110 10.08 -14.72 -6.86
C SER A 110 9.84 -16.08 -7.51
N ALA A 111 8.89 -16.88 -6.98
CA ALA A 111 8.56 -18.18 -7.53
C ALA A 111 7.92 -18.08 -8.93
N LEU A 112 6.94 -17.17 -9.11
CA LEU A 112 6.24 -17.00 -10.39
C LEU A 112 7.11 -16.33 -11.46
N ALA A 113 7.96 -15.37 -11.05
CA ALA A 113 8.87 -14.70 -11.98
C ALA A 113 10.14 -15.53 -12.29
N GLY A 114 10.44 -16.58 -11.51
CA GLY A 114 11.73 -17.24 -11.53
C GLY A 114 12.87 -16.29 -11.14
N GLY A 115 12.54 -15.24 -10.37
CA GLY A 115 13.41 -14.12 -10.05
C GLY A 115 13.95 -14.15 -8.63
N ARG A 116 14.49 -13.00 -8.19
CA ARG A 116 15.10 -12.85 -6.87
C ARG A 116 14.06 -12.65 -5.78
N THR A 117 14.36 -13.19 -4.61
CA THR A 117 13.67 -12.84 -3.36
C THR A 117 14.20 -11.51 -2.81
N THR A 118 13.44 -10.88 -1.91
CA THR A 118 13.86 -9.70 -1.12
C THR A 118 15.27 -9.87 -0.55
N ARG A 119 15.58 -11.05 0.04
CA ARG A 119 16.92 -11.35 0.56
C ARG A 119 18.01 -11.23 -0.51
N GLN A 120 17.78 -11.80 -1.68
CA GLN A 120 18.74 -11.78 -2.79
C GLN A 120 18.88 -10.39 -3.43
N VAL A 121 17.78 -9.63 -3.50
CA VAL A 121 17.81 -8.22 -3.94
C VAL A 121 18.67 -7.39 -2.96
N GLY A 122 18.59 -7.66 -1.66
CA GLY A 122 19.40 -6.99 -0.65
C GLY A 122 20.91 -7.27 -0.73
N GLU A 123 21.34 -8.26 -1.48
CA GLU A 123 22.76 -8.56 -1.76
C GLU A 123 23.31 -7.74 -2.95
N LEU A 124 22.44 -7.05 -3.70
CA LEU A 124 22.82 -6.22 -4.83
C LEU A 124 23.27 -4.82 -4.38
N PRO A 125 24.16 -4.15 -5.13
CA PRO A 125 24.61 -2.81 -4.80
C PRO A 125 23.52 -1.73 -4.98
N LEU A 126 22.50 -2.03 -5.75
CA LEU A 126 21.34 -1.16 -6.01
C LEU A 126 20.07 -2.01 -6.02
N GLU A 127 18.93 -1.37 -5.72
CA GLU A 127 17.61 -1.99 -5.82
C GLU A 127 17.24 -2.24 -7.28
N THR A 128 17.61 -3.40 -7.79
CA THR A 128 17.38 -3.85 -9.18
C THR A 128 16.95 -5.31 -9.19
N GLU A 129 16.54 -5.80 -10.35
CA GLU A 129 16.17 -7.20 -10.56
C GLU A 129 15.01 -7.66 -9.64
N LEU A 130 14.05 -6.78 -9.40
CA LEU A 130 12.87 -7.06 -8.59
C LEU A 130 11.96 -8.08 -9.29
N SER A 131 11.29 -8.90 -8.50
CA SER A 131 10.27 -9.83 -8.98
C SER A 131 8.90 -9.17 -8.92
N GLN A 132 8.19 -9.12 -10.05
CA GLN A 132 6.89 -8.47 -10.17
C GLN A 132 5.84 -9.44 -10.68
N VAL A 133 4.61 -9.28 -10.21
CA VAL A 133 3.45 -10.06 -10.65
C VAL A 133 2.32 -9.12 -11.05
N PHE A 134 1.74 -9.39 -12.23
CA PHE A 134 0.61 -8.67 -12.77
C PHE A 134 -0.48 -9.67 -13.15
N ILE A 135 -1.61 -9.61 -12.46
CA ILE A 135 -2.78 -10.43 -12.73
C ILE A 135 -3.90 -9.51 -13.18
N CYS A 136 -4.45 -9.78 -14.37
CA CYS A 136 -5.62 -9.08 -14.90
C CYS A 136 -6.73 -10.09 -15.17
N ILE A 137 -7.89 -9.89 -14.55
CA ILE A 137 -9.06 -10.76 -14.72
C ILE A 137 -10.11 -9.96 -15.48
N ASN A 138 -10.39 -10.37 -16.71
CA ASN A 138 -11.42 -9.73 -17.52
C ASN A 138 -12.82 -10.13 -17.03
N LEU A 139 -13.56 -9.16 -16.48
CA LEU A 139 -14.92 -9.39 -15.98
C LEU A 139 -15.92 -9.69 -17.08
N ASP A 140 -15.68 -9.22 -18.31
CA ASP A 140 -16.57 -9.51 -19.44
C ASP A 140 -16.55 -10.99 -19.85
N SER A 141 -15.52 -11.73 -19.45
CA SER A 141 -15.41 -13.18 -19.68
C SER A 141 -16.09 -14.04 -18.61
N LEU A 142 -16.51 -13.41 -17.49
CA LEU A 142 -17.18 -14.12 -16.41
C LEU A 142 -18.68 -14.24 -16.65
N PRO A 143 -19.30 -15.33 -16.19
CA PRO A 143 -20.76 -15.43 -16.19
C PRO A 143 -21.35 -14.37 -15.27
N ASP A 144 -22.55 -13.87 -15.62
CA ASP A 144 -23.33 -13.00 -14.75
C ASP A 144 -22.69 -11.63 -14.42
N LYS A 145 -21.99 -11.05 -15.39
CA LYS A 145 -21.26 -9.78 -15.26
C LYS A 145 -22.12 -8.60 -14.77
N GLU A 146 -23.42 -8.60 -15.11
CA GLU A 146 -24.35 -7.55 -14.66
C GLU A 146 -24.58 -7.59 -13.14
N ASN A 147 -24.68 -8.79 -12.57
CA ASN A 147 -24.74 -8.96 -11.11
C ASN A 147 -23.43 -8.59 -10.43
N ILE A 148 -22.27 -8.84 -11.07
CA ILE A 148 -20.98 -8.43 -10.53
C ILE A 148 -20.94 -6.91 -10.33
N ALA A 149 -21.29 -6.14 -11.36
CA ALA A 149 -21.31 -4.68 -11.28
C ALA A 149 -22.33 -4.17 -10.24
N ALA A 150 -23.53 -4.76 -10.20
CA ALA A 150 -24.56 -4.40 -9.22
C ALA A 150 -24.12 -4.70 -7.76
N ASN A 151 -23.43 -5.82 -7.55
CA ASN A 151 -22.91 -6.18 -6.22
C ASN A 151 -21.79 -5.25 -5.77
N VAL A 152 -20.89 -4.85 -6.67
CA VAL A 152 -19.86 -3.85 -6.35
C VAL A 152 -20.51 -2.54 -5.93
N GLU A 153 -21.42 -2.02 -6.75
CA GLU A 153 -22.15 -0.79 -6.47
C GLU A 153 -22.90 -0.84 -5.12
N ALA A 154 -23.66 -1.92 -4.87
CA ALA A 154 -24.41 -2.09 -3.63
C ALA A 154 -23.49 -2.15 -2.41
N THR A 155 -22.36 -2.85 -2.51
CA THR A 155 -21.36 -2.97 -1.43
C THR A 155 -20.72 -1.63 -1.09
N LEU A 156 -20.36 -0.84 -2.11
CA LEU A 156 -19.75 0.47 -1.90
C LEU A 156 -20.75 1.44 -1.24
N ARG A 157 -21.99 1.46 -1.72
CA ARG A 157 -23.06 2.27 -1.10
C ARG A 157 -23.30 1.88 0.35
N ASP A 158 -23.39 0.59 0.66
CA ASP A 158 -23.58 0.10 2.02
C ASP A 158 -22.43 0.57 2.93
N MET A 159 -21.19 0.43 2.48
CA MET A 159 -20.02 0.90 3.23
C MET A 159 -20.08 2.42 3.51
N GLU A 160 -20.46 3.22 2.52
CA GLU A 160 -20.55 4.68 2.64
C GLU A 160 -21.70 5.15 3.56
N THR A 161 -22.71 4.29 3.82
CA THR A 161 -23.77 4.58 4.82
C THR A 161 -23.30 4.40 6.27
N SER A 162 -22.08 3.91 6.49
CA SER A 162 -21.53 3.78 7.83
C SER A 162 -21.49 5.11 8.57
N THR A 163 -21.94 5.12 9.82
CA THR A 163 -21.92 6.33 10.66
C THR A 163 -20.48 6.82 10.84
N PRO A 164 -20.16 8.05 10.44
CA PRO A 164 -18.80 8.59 10.62
C PRO A 164 -18.43 8.68 12.10
N VAL A 165 -17.16 8.39 12.42
CA VAL A 165 -16.60 8.61 13.77
C VAL A 165 -16.49 10.11 14.09
N GLU A 166 -16.16 10.92 13.08
CA GLU A 166 -16.07 12.37 13.17
C GLU A 166 -17.22 13.00 12.36
N GLU A 167 -17.99 13.88 12.98
CA GLU A 167 -19.08 14.60 12.31
C GLU A 167 -18.53 15.41 11.12
N GLY A 168 -19.19 15.33 9.97
CA GLY A 168 -18.77 16.01 8.74
C GLY A 168 -17.64 15.32 7.95
N ARG A 169 -17.21 14.14 8.37
CA ARG A 169 -16.23 13.32 7.62
C ARG A 169 -16.84 12.00 7.16
N PRO A 170 -17.53 11.99 6.01
CA PRO A 170 -18.16 10.78 5.49
C PRO A 170 -17.13 9.69 5.20
N VAL A 171 -17.59 8.45 5.24
CA VAL A 171 -16.78 7.29 4.85
C VAL A 171 -16.77 7.20 3.32
N HIS A 172 -15.60 6.97 2.76
CA HIS A 172 -15.40 6.80 1.32
C HIS A 172 -14.66 5.51 1.03
N PHE A 173 -14.94 4.91 -0.11
CA PHE A 173 -14.15 3.77 -0.58
C PHE A 173 -12.76 4.20 -1.08
N PRO A 174 -11.76 3.31 -1.04
CA PRO A 174 -10.42 3.61 -1.54
C PRO A 174 -10.45 3.96 -3.02
N GLY A 175 -9.95 5.16 -3.37
CA GLY A 175 -9.95 5.66 -4.75
C GLY A 175 -11.08 6.65 -5.08
N ALA A 176 -12.09 6.85 -4.20
CA ALA A 176 -13.27 7.68 -4.46
C ALA A 176 -12.95 9.10 -4.99
N HIS A 177 -11.91 9.72 -4.47
CA HIS A 177 -11.52 11.08 -4.86
C HIS A 177 -10.52 11.16 -6.01
N MET A 178 -10.09 10.03 -6.58
CA MET A 178 -9.04 10.04 -7.61
C MET A 178 -9.46 10.78 -8.88
N ALA A 179 -10.71 10.66 -9.31
CA ALA A 179 -11.21 11.33 -10.50
C ALA A 179 -11.22 12.86 -10.31
N GLU A 180 -11.66 13.34 -9.14
CA GLU A 180 -11.64 14.77 -8.78
C GLU A 180 -10.22 15.33 -8.75
N VAL A 181 -9.32 14.66 -8.01
CA VAL A 181 -7.91 15.07 -7.91
C VAL A 181 -7.24 15.07 -9.28
N ARG A 182 -7.54 14.07 -10.12
CA ARG A 182 -7.03 14.04 -11.49
C ARG A 182 -7.54 15.22 -12.32
N SER A 183 -8.84 15.52 -12.24
CA SER A 183 -9.44 16.65 -12.98
C SER A 183 -8.83 17.97 -12.53
N ASP A 184 -8.70 18.19 -11.23
CA ASP A 184 -8.09 19.38 -10.65
C ASP A 184 -6.62 19.53 -11.08
N ASN A 185 -5.84 18.45 -10.99
CA ASN A 185 -4.44 18.46 -11.42
C ASN A 185 -4.27 18.69 -12.94
N MET A 186 -5.22 18.25 -13.75
CA MET A 186 -5.18 18.51 -15.21
C MET A 186 -5.51 19.96 -15.53
N GLU A 187 -6.34 20.63 -14.74
CA GLU A 187 -6.76 22.01 -14.92
C GLU A 187 -5.76 22.99 -14.27
N ASN A 188 -5.34 22.73 -13.05
CA ASN A 188 -4.59 23.66 -12.21
C ASN A 188 -3.11 23.28 -12.03
N GLY A 189 -2.68 22.13 -12.56
CA GLY A 189 -1.33 21.61 -12.39
C GLY A 189 -1.18 20.76 -11.12
N ILE A 190 -0.11 19.98 -11.07
CA ILE A 190 0.23 19.13 -9.91
C ILE A 190 0.94 20.01 -8.88
N PRO A 191 0.44 20.07 -7.62
CA PRO A 191 1.12 20.81 -6.56
C PRO A 191 2.48 20.16 -6.24
N VAL A 192 3.55 20.95 -6.28
CA VAL A 192 4.92 20.54 -5.93
C VAL A 192 5.35 21.34 -4.71
N GLU A 193 5.89 20.66 -3.71
CA GLU A 193 6.51 21.34 -2.55
C GLU A 193 7.82 21.99 -2.98
N ASP A 194 8.10 23.21 -2.47
CA ASP A 194 9.34 23.97 -2.68
C ASP A 194 10.57 23.27 -2.08
#